data_d6ea280af3b0debd3d0f5ff294cb1d7d
#
_entry.id   d6ea280af3b0debd3d0f5ff294cb1d7d
#
_cell.length_a   1.000
_cell.length_b   1.000
_cell.length_c   1.000
_cell.angle_alpha   90.00
_cell.angle_beta   90.00
_cell.angle_gamma   90.00
#
_symmetry.space_group_name_H-M   'P 1'
#
loop_
_entity.id
_entity.type
_entity.pdbx_description
1 polymer ?
#
loop_
_entity_poly.entity_id
_entity_poly.type
_entity_poly.pdbx_seq_one_letter_code
_entity_poly.pdbx_strand_id
1 'polypeptide(L)'
;MNFIKKTNILHISLLFLVLSSCNKEKKKVELSDGELPKSTMPKMKPLQKAETKLTAEYSNTKKHEIEAFYNKNWPNNSANGSILVAQNGQIIFERYEGYANFREKTLITKSTPLHLASVSKVITATAILKLINAKKIDLDQKVNTILKEFPYPDVTIKTLLNHRSGIRNYAYFTDRDKTVWDRHNILTNQDILTIMETKNIGLEFKTDTRFSYCNTNYAML
;
A
#
# COMPACT_ATOMS: atom_id res chain seq x y z
N MET A 1 -51.74 -32.22 -24.85
CA MET A 1 -52.14 -30.83 -24.56
C MET A 1 -50.95 -30.17 -23.85
N ASN A 2 -50.13 -29.49 -24.66
CA ASN A 2 -48.83 -28.95 -24.26
C ASN A 2 -48.97 -27.55 -23.71
N PHE A 3 -48.54 -27.32 -22.47
CA PHE A 3 -48.32 -25.95 -21.93
C PHE A 3 -46.81 -25.71 -21.83
N ILE A 4 -46.29 -24.97 -22.79
CA ILE A 4 -44.94 -24.41 -22.79
C ILE A 4 -44.96 -23.15 -21.92
N LYS A 5 -44.26 -23.15 -20.76
CA LYS A 5 -43.97 -21.95 -19.97
C LYS A 5 -42.82 -21.21 -20.61
N LYS A 6 -43.10 -20.00 -21.07
CA LYS A 6 -42.11 -19.02 -21.53
C LYS A 6 -41.29 -18.49 -20.33
N THR A 7 -40.02 -18.79 -20.33
CA THR A 7 -39.06 -18.14 -19.44
C THR A 7 -38.58 -16.84 -20.09
N ASN A 8 -38.83 -15.71 -19.42
CA ASN A 8 -38.32 -14.40 -19.80
C ASN A 8 -36.82 -14.34 -19.51
N ILE A 9 -36.02 -14.30 -20.58
CA ILE A 9 -34.58 -14.01 -20.50
C ILE A 9 -34.43 -12.49 -20.43
N LEU A 10 -33.99 -12.01 -19.28
CA LEU A 10 -33.64 -10.61 -19.05
C LEU A 10 -32.31 -10.32 -19.75
N HIS A 11 -32.35 -9.61 -20.85
CA HIS A 11 -31.16 -9.11 -21.54
C HIS A 11 -30.53 -7.98 -20.73
N ILE A 12 -29.41 -8.27 -20.09
CA ILE A 12 -28.52 -7.25 -19.51
C ILE A 12 -27.69 -6.69 -20.67
N SER A 13 -28.10 -5.50 -21.15
CA SER A 13 -27.32 -4.72 -22.13
C SER A 13 -26.07 -4.17 -21.42
N LEU A 14 -24.93 -4.78 -21.69
CA LEU A 14 -23.62 -4.28 -21.27
C LEU A 14 -23.26 -3.08 -22.17
N LEU A 15 -23.41 -1.88 -21.63
CA LEU A 15 -23.05 -0.62 -22.32
C LEU A 15 -21.53 -0.50 -22.36
N PHE A 16 -20.91 -0.87 -23.49
CA PHE A 16 -19.50 -0.58 -23.77
C PHE A 16 -19.35 0.91 -24.07
N LEU A 17 -18.82 1.66 -23.12
CA LEU A 17 -18.32 3.01 -23.34
C LEU A 17 -16.98 2.91 -24.07
N VAL A 18 -17.01 3.05 -25.39
CA VAL A 18 -15.81 3.23 -26.22
C VAL A 18 -15.30 4.65 -25.98
N LEU A 19 -14.28 4.78 -25.13
CA LEU A 19 -13.52 6.02 -25.04
C LEU A 19 -12.64 6.14 -26.31
N SER A 20 -13.08 6.99 -27.24
CA SER A 20 -12.25 7.44 -28.36
C SER A 20 -11.00 8.14 -27.82
N SER A 21 -9.90 7.41 -27.73
CA SER A 21 -8.60 7.99 -27.47
C SER A 21 -8.10 8.68 -28.73
N CYS A 22 -8.00 10.00 -28.69
CA CYS A 22 -7.36 10.80 -29.71
C CYS A 22 -5.94 10.29 -30.01
N ASN A 23 -5.75 9.89 -31.25
CA ASN A 23 -4.47 9.51 -31.83
C ASN A 23 -3.57 10.76 -31.94
N LYS A 24 -2.75 11.03 -30.90
CA LYS A 24 -1.65 11.97 -31.00
C LYS A 24 -0.41 11.20 -31.43
N GLU A 25 0.14 11.59 -32.57
CA GLU A 25 1.38 11.06 -33.13
C GLU A 25 2.47 10.89 -32.07
N LYS A 26 3.01 9.68 -31.97
CA LYS A 26 4.18 9.38 -31.16
C LYS A 26 5.40 10.05 -31.82
N LYS A 27 5.76 11.26 -31.39
CA LYS A 27 7.10 11.77 -31.60
C LYS A 27 8.08 10.81 -30.93
N LYS A 28 8.88 10.13 -31.72
CA LYS A 28 10.05 9.39 -31.27
C LYS A 28 10.99 10.41 -30.63
N VAL A 29 11.06 10.43 -29.31
CA VAL A 29 12.10 11.15 -28.58
C VAL A 29 13.33 10.27 -28.65
N GLU A 30 14.29 10.62 -29.45
CA GLU A 30 15.66 10.11 -29.37
C GLU A 30 16.23 10.57 -28.03
N LEU A 31 16.43 9.62 -27.12
CA LEU A 31 17.16 9.84 -25.87
C LEU A 31 18.63 9.93 -26.27
N SER A 32 19.17 11.14 -26.35
CA SER A 32 20.60 11.37 -26.32
C SER A 32 21.14 10.84 -24.98
N ASP A 33 22.32 10.21 -24.99
CA ASP A 33 23.07 9.74 -23.81
C ASP A 33 23.54 10.91 -22.92
N GLY A 34 22.60 11.69 -22.42
CA GLY A 34 22.84 12.74 -21.46
C GLY A 34 22.54 12.18 -20.06
N GLU A 35 23.46 12.37 -19.11
CA GLU A 35 23.27 12.10 -17.70
C GLU A 35 21.87 12.53 -17.27
N LEU A 36 21.10 11.60 -16.70
CA LEU A 36 19.80 11.90 -16.08
C LEU A 36 20.03 13.01 -15.04
N PRO A 37 19.24 14.09 -15.07
CA PRO A 37 19.40 15.16 -14.09
C PRO A 37 19.25 14.57 -12.70
N LYS A 38 20.26 14.80 -11.84
CA LYS A 38 20.22 14.42 -10.42
C LYS A 38 18.90 14.93 -9.86
N SER A 39 18.03 14.01 -9.42
CA SER A 39 16.74 14.32 -8.87
C SER A 39 16.92 15.21 -7.62
N THR A 40 16.84 16.51 -7.81
CA THR A 40 16.75 17.44 -6.69
C THR A 40 15.34 17.29 -6.12
N MET A 41 15.22 16.57 -5.00
CA MET A 41 13.95 16.55 -4.27
C MET A 41 13.52 18.00 -3.96
N PRO A 42 12.28 18.39 -4.30
CA PRO A 42 11.80 19.70 -3.94
C PRO A 42 11.91 19.85 -2.42
N LYS A 43 12.50 20.97 -1.96
CA LYS A 43 12.51 21.29 -0.52
C LYS A 43 11.06 21.33 -0.07
N MET A 44 10.65 20.31 0.69
CA MET A 44 9.32 20.31 1.29
C MET A 44 9.22 21.51 2.21
N LYS A 45 8.29 22.41 1.92
CA LYS A 45 7.92 23.45 2.87
C LYS A 45 7.46 22.75 4.14
N PRO A 46 7.87 23.20 5.34
CA PRO A 46 7.31 22.68 6.58
C PRO A 46 5.79 22.73 6.48
N LEU A 47 5.12 21.64 6.84
CA LEU A 47 3.67 21.64 6.98
C LEU A 47 3.32 22.82 7.92
N GLN A 48 2.66 23.84 7.38
CA GLN A 48 2.12 24.88 8.22
C GLN A 48 1.15 24.20 9.18
N LYS A 49 1.43 24.34 10.48
CA LYS A 49 0.53 23.85 11.52
C LYS A 49 -0.82 24.51 11.26
N ALA A 50 -1.85 23.75 11.00
CA ALA A 50 -3.19 24.30 10.82
C ALA A 50 -3.59 24.95 12.15
N GLU A 51 -3.45 26.28 12.24
CA GLU A 51 -3.63 27.03 13.48
C GLU A 51 -5.10 27.33 13.77
N THR A 52 -5.98 27.10 12.79
CA THR A 52 -7.40 27.44 12.96
C THR A 52 -8.09 26.39 13.81
N LYS A 53 -8.32 26.73 15.07
CA LYS A 53 -9.16 25.92 15.97
C LYS A 53 -10.58 25.86 15.42
N LEU A 54 -11.13 24.66 15.34
CA LEU A 54 -12.52 24.46 14.92
C LEU A 54 -13.46 25.03 15.98
N THR A 55 -14.55 25.67 15.54
CA THR A 55 -15.60 26.09 16.47
C THR A 55 -16.33 24.89 17.04
N ALA A 56 -16.88 25.03 18.23
CA ALA A 56 -17.68 23.95 18.86
C ALA A 56 -18.92 23.61 18.00
N GLU A 57 -19.58 24.61 17.45
CA GLU A 57 -20.74 24.46 16.56
C GLU A 57 -20.38 23.64 15.32
N TYR A 58 -19.32 24.01 14.60
CA TYR A 58 -18.84 23.27 13.45
C TYR A 58 -18.49 21.83 13.79
N SER A 59 -17.74 21.62 14.87
CA SER A 59 -17.32 20.29 15.32
C SER A 59 -18.51 19.40 15.66
N ASN A 60 -19.52 19.93 16.34
CA ASN A 60 -20.74 19.19 16.67
C ASN A 60 -21.56 18.84 15.44
N THR A 61 -21.74 19.80 14.52
CA THR A 61 -22.45 19.55 13.24
C THR A 61 -21.77 18.44 12.46
N LYS A 62 -20.43 18.52 12.29
CA LYS A 62 -19.68 17.49 11.58
C LYS A 62 -19.68 16.14 12.28
N LYS A 63 -19.62 16.11 13.60
CA LYS A 63 -19.75 14.88 14.37
C LYS A 63 -21.08 14.19 14.09
N HIS A 64 -22.19 14.90 14.10
CA HIS A 64 -23.53 14.34 13.81
C HIS A 64 -23.63 13.81 12.37
N GLU A 65 -23.09 14.55 11.39
CA GLU A 65 -23.05 14.10 9.99
C GLU A 65 -22.25 12.80 9.84
N ILE A 66 -21.08 12.72 10.46
CA ILE A 66 -20.20 11.53 10.41
C ILE A 66 -20.86 10.36 11.13
N GLU A 67 -21.48 10.60 12.28
CA GLU A 67 -22.18 9.56 13.04
C GLU A 67 -23.38 8.99 12.27
N ALA A 68 -24.16 9.84 11.60
CA ALA A 68 -25.24 9.42 10.73
C ALA A 68 -24.73 8.57 9.55
N PHE A 69 -23.63 9.01 8.91
CA PHE A 69 -22.95 8.24 7.85
C PHE A 69 -22.48 6.88 8.38
N TYR A 70 -21.84 6.86 9.55
CA TYR A 70 -21.36 5.63 10.17
C TYR A 70 -22.49 4.65 10.41
N ASN A 71 -23.54 5.07 11.11
CA ASN A 71 -24.69 4.23 11.46
C ASN A 71 -25.45 3.70 10.24
N LYS A 72 -25.48 4.48 9.14
CA LYS A 72 -26.06 4.04 7.86
C LYS A 72 -25.26 2.90 7.21
N ASN A 73 -23.93 2.95 7.29
CA ASN A 73 -23.06 1.99 6.60
C ASN A 73 -22.72 0.76 7.46
N TRP A 74 -22.74 0.91 8.77
CA TRP A 74 -22.50 -0.18 9.75
C TRP A 74 -23.64 -0.23 10.78
N PRO A 75 -24.85 -0.63 10.34
CA PRO A 75 -26.00 -0.71 11.25
C PRO A 75 -25.79 -1.82 12.29
N ASN A 76 -26.43 -1.67 13.45
CA ASN A 76 -26.45 -2.68 14.51
C ASN A 76 -25.06 -3.09 15.03
N ASN A 77 -24.12 -2.15 15.10
CA ASN A 77 -22.74 -2.39 15.54
C ASN A 77 -22.06 -3.52 14.72
N SER A 78 -22.31 -3.54 13.42
CA SER A 78 -21.76 -4.56 12.51
C SER A 78 -20.29 -4.35 12.14
N ALA A 79 -19.67 -3.24 12.53
CA ALA A 79 -18.26 -3.01 12.32
C ALA A 79 -17.40 -3.84 13.29
N ASN A 80 -16.21 -4.22 12.83
CA ASN A 80 -15.16 -4.79 13.68
C ASN A 80 -13.85 -4.06 13.42
N GLY A 81 -13.61 -2.99 14.15
CA GLY A 81 -12.46 -2.12 13.96
C GLY A 81 -12.60 -0.78 14.66
N SER A 82 -11.84 0.18 14.19
CA SER A 82 -11.90 1.55 14.68
C SER A 82 -11.97 2.55 13.53
N ILE A 83 -12.63 3.67 13.76
CA ILE A 83 -12.64 4.82 12.88
C ILE A 83 -12.28 6.07 13.69
N LEU A 84 -11.48 6.94 13.10
CA LEU A 84 -11.14 8.25 13.64
C LEU A 84 -11.21 9.27 12.51
N VAL A 85 -11.92 10.36 12.75
CA VAL A 85 -11.98 11.50 11.83
C VAL A 85 -11.45 12.72 12.55
N ALA A 86 -10.45 13.36 11.96
CA ALA A 86 -9.83 14.57 12.50
C ALA A 86 -9.72 15.64 11.42
N GLN A 87 -9.79 16.90 11.83
CA GLN A 87 -9.56 18.07 10.98
C GLN A 87 -8.75 19.09 11.76
N ASN A 88 -7.77 19.72 11.13
CA ASN A 88 -6.86 20.68 11.75
C ASN A 88 -6.20 20.15 13.04
N GLY A 89 -5.89 18.85 13.10
CA GLY A 89 -5.32 18.20 14.27
C GLY A 89 -6.30 17.96 15.44
N GLN A 90 -7.58 18.29 15.28
CA GLN A 90 -8.62 18.07 16.29
C GLN A 90 -9.47 16.87 15.90
N ILE A 91 -9.67 15.91 16.82
CA ILE A 91 -10.53 14.75 16.60
C ILE A 91 -11.99 15.22 16.68
N ILE A 92 -12.75 14.99 15.61
CA ILE A 92 -14.19 15.29 15.53
C ILE A 92 -15.01 14.09 15.91
N PHE A 93 -14.61 12.89 15.48
CA PHE A 93 -15.33 11.66 15.70
C PHE A 93 -14.34 10.51 15.87
N GLU A 94 -14.61 9.65 16.84
CA GLU A 94 -13.92 8.37 16.99
C GLU A 94 -14.90 7.31 17.48
N ARG A 95 -14.74 6.08 17.00
CA ARG A 95 -15.54 4.92 17.43
C ARG A 95 -14.71 3.66 17.38
N TYR A 96 -14.95 2.77 18.31
CA TYR A 96 -14.27 1.50 18.50
C TYR A 96 -15.34 0.43 18.70
N GLU A 97 -15.43 -0.55 17.79
CA GLU A 97 -16.48 -1.57 17.80
C GLU A 97 -15.91 -2.95 17.48
N GLY A 98 -16.62 -3.98 17.99
CA GLY A 98 -16.30 -5.38 17.76
C GLY A 98 -15.24 -5.93 18.70
N TYR A 99 -14.64 -7.05 18.29
CA TYR A 99 -13.73 -7.84 19.12
C TYR A 99 -12.31 -7.83 18.58
N ALA A 100 -11.36 -7.51 19.46
CA ALA A 100 -9.93 -7.72 19.22
C ALA A 100 -9.58 -9.21 19.24
N ASN A 101 -10.29 -9.97 20.10
CA ASN A 101 -10.21 -11.43 20.17
C ASN A 101 -11.62 -12.00 20.26
N PHE A 102 -12.08 -12.67 19.20
CA PHE A 102 -13.42 -13.27 19.14
C PHE A 102 -13.61 -14.44 20.11
N ARG A 103 -12.56 -15.21 20.39
CA ARG A 103 -12.62 -16.36 21.30
C ARG A 103 -12.82 -15.90 22.76
N GLU A 104 -12.07 -14.88 23.15
CA GLU A 104 -12.08 -14.33 24.50
C GLU A 104 -13.10 -13.20 24.67
N LYS A 105 -13.76 -12.81 23.59
CA LYS A 105 -14.71 -11.68 23.55
C LYS A 105 -14.11 -10.36 24.06
N THR A 106 -12.81 -10.19 23.89
CA THR A 106 -12.11 -8.94 24.23
C THR A 106 -12.49 -7.85 23.25
N LEU A 107 -13.08 -6.76 23.75
CA LEU A 107 -13.55 -5.66 22.90
C LEU A 107 -12.39 -4.81 22.34
N ILE A 108 -12.62 -4.24 21.16
CA ILE A 108 -11.75 -3.20 20.60
C ILE A 108 -11.98 -1.90 21.37
N THR A 109 -10.89 -1.28 21.80
CA THR A 109 -10.87 -0.01 22.53
C THR A 109 -9.90 0.97 21.86
N LYS A 110 -9.84 2.19 22.35
CA LYS A 110 -8.87 3.22 21.90
C LYS A 110 -7.40 2.75 21.99
N SER A 111 -7.08 1.89 22.94
CA SER A 111 -5.71 1.38 23.18
C SER A 111 -5.45 0.01 22.54
N THR A 112 -6.44 -0.57 21.86
CA THR A 112 -6.26 -1.87 21.20
C THR A 112 -5.34 -1.71 19.99
N PRO A 113 -4.21 -2.43 19.91
CA PRO A 113 -3.38 -2.44 18.71
C PRO A 113 -4.10 -3.18 17.58
N LEU A 114 -4.23 -2.52 16.43
CA LEU A 114 -4.82 -3.09 15.23
C LEU A 114 -3.77 -3.25 14.14
N HIS A 115 -3.88 -4.33 13.37
CA HIS A 115 -2.98 -4.60 12.26
C HIS A 115 -3.21 -3.62 11.11
N LEU A 116 -2.21 -2.79 10.82
CA LEU A 116 -2.28 -1.74 9.79
C LEU A 116 -2.07 -2.27 8.36
N ALA A 117 -1.64 -3.52 8.21
CA ALA A 117 -1.33 -4.11 6.91
C ALA A 117 -0.48 -3.17 6.03
N SER A 118 -0.86 -2.96 4.78
CA SER A 118 -0.08 -2.15 3.83
C SER A 118 -0.04 -0.64 4.12
N VAL A 119 -0.85 -0.13 5.05
CA VAL A 119 -0.71 1.27 5.50
C VAL A 119 0.65 1.50 6.16
N SER A 120 1.25 0.47 6.80
CA SER A 120 2.61 0.53 7.36
C SER A 120 3.68 0.94 6.34
N LYS A 121 3.46 0.67 5.04
CA LYS A 121 4.40 1.07 3.98
C LYS A 121 4.62 2.58 3.91
N VAL A 122 3.59 3.37 4.20
CA VAL A 122 3.72 4.84 4.26
C VAL A 122 4.70 5.25 5.35
N ILE A 123 4.67 4.58 6.50
CA ILE A 123 5.58 4.84 7.62
C ILE A 123 7.01 4.44 7.24
N THR A 124 7.20 3.25 6.65
CA THR A 124 8.50 2.80 6.14
C THR A 124 9.05 3.78 5.10
N ALA A 125 8.25 4.14 4.09
CA ALA A 125 8.65 5.11 3.07
C ALA A 125 9.07 6.46 3.69
N THR A 126 8.31 6.94 4.66
CA THR A 126 8.65 8.19 5.38
C THR A 126 9.99 8.07 6.12
N ALA A 127 10.26 6.93 6.76
CA ALA A 127 11.55 6.69 7.43
C ALA A 127 12.71 6.70 6.43
N ILE A 128 12.58 6.00 5.30
CA ILE A 128 13.58 6.00 4.22
C ILE A 128 13.79 7.41 3.67
N LEU A 129 12.73 8.16 3.39
CA LEU A 129 12.85 9.54 2.90
C LEU A 129 13.53 10.46 3.93
N LYS A 130 13.33 10.25 5.23
CA LYS A 130 14.08 10.96 6.27
C LYS A 130 15.58 10.64 6.25
N LEU A 131 15.96 9.38 6.02
CA LEU A 131 17.37 9.00 5.87
C LEU A 131 17.99 9.65 4.62
N ILE A 132 17.25 9.70 3.52
CA ILE A 132 17.68 10.38 2.29
C ILE A 132 17.87 11.88 2.53
N ASN A 133 16.91 12.53 3.19
CA ASN A 133 17.02 13.95 3.54
C ASN A 133 18.21 14.22 4.47
N ALA A 134 18.54 13.30 5.36
CA ALA A 134 19.71 13.35 6.23
C ALA A 134 21.03 12.92 5.52
N LYS A 135 20.99 12.68 4.19
CA LYS A 135 22.14 12.24 3.37
C LYS A 135 22.82 10.96 3.89
N LYS A 136 22.06 10.08 4.53
CA LYS A 136 22.54 8.77 5.00
C LYS A 136 22.53 7.72 3.91
N ILE A 137 21.53 7.81 3.02
CA ILE A 137 21.34 6.95 1.85
C ILE A 137 20.87 7.79 0.67
N ASP A 138 20.88 7.24 -0.56
CA ASP A 138 20.42 7.91 -1.78
C ASP A 138 19.30 7.09 -2.46
N LEU A 139 18.39 7.77 -3.19
CA LEU A 139 17.31 7.11 -3.92
C LEU A 139 17.83 6.11 -4.96
N ASP A 140 18.87 6.49 -5.68
CA ASP A 140 19.47 5.67 -6.73
C ASP A 140 20.56 4.72 -6.20
N GLN A 141 20.79 4.72 -4.88
CA GLN A 141 21.70 3.79 -4.22
C GLN A 141 21.25 2.35 -4.42
N LYS A 142 22.19 1.49 -4.86
CA LYS A 142 21.96 0.06 -5.03
C LYS A 142 21.75 -0.61 -3.69
N VAL A 143 20.71 -1.45 -3.57
CA VAL A 143 20.34 -2.12 -2.31
C VAL A 143 21.46 -3.04 -1.81
N ASN A 144 22.15 -3.75 -2.69
CA ASN A 144 23.28 -4.62 -2.34
C ASN A 144 24.52 -3.89 -1.80
N THR A 145 24.56 -2.55 -1.85
CA THR A 145 25.59 -1.78 -1.15
C THR A 145 25.35 -1.71 0.36
N ILE A 146 24.11 -1.93 0.78
CA ILE A 146 23.65 -1.92 2.18
C ILE A 146 23.41 -3.35 2.67
N LEU A 147 22.55 -4.10 1.96
CA LEU A 147 22.26 -5.51 2.22
C LEU A 147 23.19 -6.36 1.36
N LYS A 148 24.31 -6.85 1.91
CA LYS A 148 25.38 -7.51 1.12
C LYS A 148 24.91 -8.79 0.44
N GLU A 149 23.99 -9.52 1.06
CA GLU A 149 23.42 -10.77 0.57
C GLU A 149 22.29 -10.54 -0.47
N PHE A 150 21.98 -9.28 -0.79
CA PHE A 150 20.91 -8.96 -1.71
C PHE A 150 21.29 -9.31 -3.17
N PRO A 151 20.59 -10.25 -3.83
CA PRO A 151 21.08 -10.89 -5.05
C PRO A 151 20.85 -10.10 -6.34
N TYR A 152 20.19 -8.94 -6.29
CA TYR A 152 19.80 -8.20 -7.49
C TYR A 152 20.57 -6.87 -7.65
N PRO A 153 21.65 -6.83 -8.45
CA PRO A 153 22.56 -5.69 -8.50
C PRO A 153 21.97 -4.41 -9.12
N ASP A 154 20.88 -4.53 -9.88
CA ASP A 154 20.25 -3.37 -10.52
C ASP A 154 19.17 -2.70 -9.69
N VAL A 155 18.74 -3.35 -8.59
CA VAL A 155 17.67 -2.82 -7.73
C VAL A 155 18.20 -1.70 -6.86
N THR A 156 17.49 -0.56 -6.86
CA THR A 156 17.78 0.62 -6.05
C THR A 156 16.71 0.84 -4.97
N ILE A 157 17.00 1.68 -3.99
CA ILE A 157 16.03 2.13 -2.99
C ILE A 157 14.78 2.71 -3.67
N LYS A 158 14.96 3.51 -4.72
CA LYS A 158 13.87 4.08 -5.52
C LYS A 158 12.98 3.01 -6.15
N THR A 159 13.57 1.96 -6.74
CA THR A 159 12.80 0.90 -7.39
C THR A 159 12.08 0.00 -6.40
N LEU A 160 12.55 -0.11 -5.15
CA LEU A 160 11.81 -0.73 -4.04
C LEU A 160 10.61 0.14 -3.63
N LEU A 161 10.84 1.42 -3.34
CA LEU A 161 9.79 2.36 -2.88
C LEU A 161 8.63 2.47 -3.86
N ASN A 162 8.91 2.50 -5.17
CA ASN A 162 7.89 2.70 -6.21
C ASN A 162 7.39 1.40 -6.86
N HIS A 163 7.73 0.23 -6.29
CA HIS A 163 7.30 -1.07 -6.79
C HIS A 163 7.72 -1.38 -8.25
N ARG A 164 8.94 -0.99 -8.62
CA ARG A 164 9.51 -1.23 -9.95
C ARG A 164 10.75 -2.11 -9.93
N SER A 165 11.03 -2.78 -8.81
CA SER A 165 12.23 -3.61 -8.64
C SER A 165 12.28 -4.84 -9.55
N GLY A 166 11.14 -5.41 -9.89
CA GLY A 166 11.03 -6.70 -10.57
C GLY A 166 11.12 -7.91 -9.66
N ILE A 167 11.31 -7.72 -8.35
CA ILE A 167 11.41 -8.80 -7.36
C ILE A 167 10.05 -9.51 -7.23
N ARG A 168 10.06 -10.83 -7.09
CA ARG A 168 8.85 -11.61 -6.81
C ARG A 168 8.35 -11.35 -5.40
N ASN A 169 7.02 -11.36 -5.23
CA ASN A 169 6.40 -11.28 -3.91
C ASN A 169 6.76 -12.53 -3.09
N TYR A 170 7.31 -12.33 -1.88
CA TYR A 170 7.75 -13.41 -1.01
C TYR A 170 6.65 -14.44 -0.74
N ALA A 171 5.39 -14.01 -0.59
CA ALA A 171 4.28 -14.92 -0.37
C ALA A 171 4.14 -15.98 -1.49
N TYR A 172 4.56 -15.68 -2.72
CA TYR A 172 4.46 -16.64 -3.81
C TYR A 172 5.51 -17.74 -3.74
N PHE A 173 6.71 -17.48 -3.25
CA PHE A 173 7.75 -18.50 -3.15
C PHE A 173 7.83 -19.15 -1.76
N THR A 174 7.29 -18.53 -0.72
CA THR A 174 7.23 -19.14 0.62
C THR A 174 5.97 -19.95 0.84
N ASP A 175 4.83 -19.56 0.24
CA ASP A 175 3.56 -20.25 0.45
C ASP A 175 3.33 -21.45 -0.46
N ARG A 176 3.91 -21.44 -1.67
CA ARG A 176 3.68 -22.47 -2.68
C ARG A 176 4.60 -23.67 -2.56
N ASP A 177 5.76 -23.51 -1.98
CA ASP A 177 6.78 -24.56 -1.90
C ASP A 177 7.27 -24.74 -0.46
N LYS A 178 6.82 -25.83 0.16
CA LYS A 178 7.19 -26.20 1.53
C LYS A 178 8.70 -26.48 1.69
N THR A 179 9.42 -26.75 0.60
CA THR A 179 10.87 -26.95 0.63
C THR A 179 11.62 -25.62 0.71
N VAL A 180 10.95 -24.52 0.40
CA VAL A 180 11.50 -23.17 0.51
C VAL A 180 11.31 -22.63 1.92
N TRP A 181 10.11 -22.80 2.50
CA TRP A 181 9.80 -22.33 3.84
C TRP A 181 8.79 -23.22 4.56
N ASP A 182 9.10 -23.57 5.82
CA ASP A 182 8.14 -24.20 6.72
C ASP A 182 7.22 -23.18 7.34
N ARG A 183 5.95 -23.20 6.94
CA ARG A 183 4.91 -22.26 7.37
C ARG A 183 4.53 -22.34 8.86
N HIS A 184 5.03 -23.31 9.62
CA HIS A 184 4.90 -23.36 11.07
C HIS A 184 5.84 -22.36 11.75
N ASN A 185 6.85 -21.88 11.06
CA ASN A 185 7.78 -20.87 11.56
C ASN A 185 7.34 -19.46 11.19
N ILE A 186 7.69 -18.48 12.02
CA ILE A 186 7.46 -17.06 11.74
C ILE A 186 8.51 -16.61 10.72
N LEU A 187 8.04 -16.16 9.56
CA LEU A 187 8.88 -15.62 8.49
C LEU A 187 9.32 -14.20 8.82
N THR A 188 10.61 -13.97 8.91
CA THR A 188 11.22 -12.64 9.13
C THR A 188 11.72 -12.02 7.82
N ASN A 189 12.03 -10.71 7.83
CA ASN A 189 12.65 -10.05 6.68
C ASN A 189 14.03 -10.64 6.34
N GLN A 190 14.79 -11.06 7.36
CA GLN A 190 16.08 -11.72 7.14
C GLN A 190 15.91 -13.08 6.45
N ASP A 191 14.89 -13.85 6.82
CA ASP A 191 14.60 -15.12 6.14
C ASP A 191 14.27 -14.90 4.67
N ILE A 192 13.46 -13.88 4.36
CA ILE A 192 13.15 -13.52 2.97
C ILE A 192 14.41 -13.22 2.18
N LEU A 193 15.33 -12.41 2.74
CA LEU A 193 16.61 -12.08 2.11
C LEU A 193 17.45 -13.35 1.87
N THR A 194 17.62 -14.17 2.88
CA THR A 194 18.37 -15.44 2.81
C THR A 194 17.78 -16.41 1.78
N ILE A 195 16.45 -16.51 1.71
CA ILE A 195 15.77 -17.33 0.70
C ILE A 195 16.04 -16.82 -0.71
N MET A 196 15.92 -15.51 -0.93
CA MET A 196 16.19 -14.92 -2.26
C MET A 196 17.61 -15.21 -2.74
N GLU A 197 18.60 -15.13 -1.84
CA GLU A 197 20.00 -15.43 -2.12
C GLU A 197 20.21 -16.93 -2.38
N THR A 198 19.87 -17.78 -1.39
CA THR A 198 20.25 -19.21 -1.38
C THR A 198 19.43 -20.06 -2.36
N LYS A 199 18.18 -19.68 -2.64
CA LYS A 199 17.30 -20.39 -3.56
C LYS A 199 17.30 -19.82 -4.98
N ASN A 200 18.17 -18.83 -5.27
CA ASN A 200 18.28 -18.17 -6.57
C ASN A 200 16.92 -17.71 -7.13
N ILE A 201 16.13 -17.03 -6.30
CA ILE A 201 14.82 -16.54 -6.72
C ILE A 201 15.01 -15.49 -7.82
N GLY A 202 14.68 -15.81 -9.08
CA GLY A 202 14.82 -14.89 -10.21
C GLY A 202 13.84 -13.73 -10.15
N LEU A 203 14.19 -12.61 -10.80
CA LEU A 203 13.27 -11.49 -11.02
C LEU A 203 12.07 -11.94 -11.85
N GLU A 204 10.90 -11.33 -11.62
CA GLU A 204 9.69 -11.52 -12.42
C GLU A 204 9.77 -10.74 -13.75
N PHE A 205 10.47 -9.58 -13.71
CA PHE A 205 10.75 -8.75 -14.88
C PHE A 205 12.01 -7.90 -14.61
N LYS A 206 12.58 -7.35 -15.68
CA LYS A 206 13.75 -6.48 -15.58
C LYS A 206 13.45 -5.24 -14.76
N THR A 207 14.34 -4.92 -13.81
CA THR A 207 14.23 -3.75 -12.93
C THR A 207 13.93 -2.48 -13.72
N ASP A 208 13.02 -1.68 -13.19
CA ASP A 208 12.53 -0.39 -13.67
C ASP A 208 11.77 -0.41 -15.03
N THR A 209 11.39 -1.58 -15.54
CA THR A 209 10.65 -1.66 -16.82
C THR A 209 9.13 -1.51 -16.62
N ARG A 210 8.58 -1.91 -15.48
CA ARG A 210 7.13 -1.78 -15.18
C ARG A 210 6.86 -1.66 -13.69
N PHE A 211 5.66 -1.25 -13.33
CA PHE A 211 5.14 -1.29 -11.97
C PHE A 211 4.52 -2.66 -11.68
N SER A 212 4.85 -3.24 -10.53
CA SER A 212 4.15 -4.40 -9.97
C SER A 212 4.21 -4.33 -8.44
N TYR A 213 3.06 -4.18 -7.81
CA TYR A 213 2.99 -4.13 -6.34
C TYR A 213 3.59 -5.39 -5.71
N CYS A 214 4.54 -5.20 -4.81
CA CYS A 214 5.29 -6.31 -4.22
C CYS A 214 5.62 -6.05 -2.75
N ASN A 215 5.20 -6.96 -1.86
CA ASN A 215 5.50 -6.83 -0.43
C ASN A 215 6.98 -7.03 -0.13
N THR A 216 7.69 -7.87 -0.91
CA THR A 216 9.14 -8.07 -0.74
C THR A 216 9.91 -6.77 -0.81
N ASN A 217 9.48 -5.81 -1.64
CA ASN A 217 10.12 -4.50 -1.74
C ASN A 217 10.20 -3.80 -0.39
N TYR A 218 9.11 -3.83 0.36
CA TYR A 218 9.01 -3.16 1.66
C TYR A 218 9.54 -4.01 2.83
N ALA A 219 9.73 -5.30 2.62
CA ALA A 219 10.47 -6.15 3.54
C ALA A 219 11.99 -5.88 3.46
N MET A 220 12.47 -5.36 2.32
CA MET A 220 13.88 -5.02 2.08
C MET A 220 14.22 -3.55 2.35
N LEU A 221 13.24 -2.69 2.62
CA LEU A 221 13.41 -1.29 3.02
C LEU A 221 13.48 -1.13 4.55
#